data_75642c599ef77d8bb57fb57ccb6656d8
#
_entry.id   75642c599ef77d8bb57fb57ccb6656d8
#
_cell.length_a   1.000
_cell.length_b   1.000
_cell.length_c   1.000
_cell.angle_alpha   90.00
_cell.angle_beta   90.00
_cell.angle_gamma   90.00
#
_symmetry.space_group_name_H-M   'P 1'
#
loop_
_entity.id
_entity.type
_entity.pdbx_description
1 polymer ?
#
loop_
_entity_poly.entity_id
_entity_poly.type
_entity_poly.pdbx_seq_one_letter_code
_entity_poly.pdbx_strand_id
1 'polypeptide(L)'
;MKFYKILLIILIIFFKTGNVLSDNNIFSVNNIELLKKGKLSNAELANKAIKKGFQQLIEKILLKDDSKKLAKLKLSQIKELVLYYQVSSKTDLNSYNNITYNIFFDKDKLHNLFYKMSISYSEISDKELF
;
A
#
# COMPACT_ATOMS: atom_id res chain seq x y z
N MET A 1 -24.78 -7.55 35.91
CA MET A 1 -25.24 -7.50 34.54
C MET A 1 -25.05 -6.17 33.82
N LYS A 2 -25.07 -5.06 34.56
CA LYS A 2 -24.80 -3.78 33.94
C LYS A 2 -23.34 -3.61 33.51
N PHE A 3 -22.45 -4.39 34.11
CA PHE A 3 -21.03 -4.30 33.76
C PHE A 3 -20.69 -4.81 32.37
N TYR A 4 -21.45 -5.79 31.88
CA TYR A 4 -21.20 -6.33 30.54
C TYR A 4 -21.43 -5.32 29.44
N LYS A 5 -22.47 -4.51 29.57
CA LYS A 5 -22.81 -3.53 28.54
C LYS A 5 -21.78 -2.41 28.47
N ILE A 6 -21.29 -1.99 29.64
CA ILE A 6 -20.28 -0.95 29.71
C ILE A 6 -18.95 -1.44 29.13
N LEU A 7 -18.58 -2.68 29.46
CA LEU A 7 -17.36 -3.29 28.97
C LEU A 7 -17.41 -3.46 27.45
N LEU A 8 -18.55 -3.85 26.92
CA LEU A 8 -18.75 -4.04 25.51
C LEU A 8 -18.64 -2.73 24.74
N ILE A 9 -19.18 -1.65 25.30
CA ILE A 9 -19.12 -0.32 24.70
C ILE A 9 -17.67 0.19 24.66
N ILE A 10 -16.93 -0.03 25.73
CA ILE A 10 -15.52 0.34 25.78
C ILE A 10 -14.72 -0.41 24.74
N LEU A 11 -15.01 -1.70 24.55
CA LEU A 11 -14.34 -2.52 23.60
C LEU A 11 -14.59 -2.04 22.16
N ILE A 12 -15.81 -1.63 21.86
CA ILE A 12 -16.17 -1.11 20.55
C ILE A 12 -15.46 0.22 20.27
N ILE A 13 -15.35 1.06 21.28
CA ILE A 13 -14.64 2.34 21.14
C ILE A 13 -13.17 2.10 20.85
N PHE A 14 -12.55 1.13 21.50
CA PHE A 14 -11.15 0.78 21.21
C PHE A 14 -10.94 0.34 19.78
N PHE A 15 -11.83 -0.49 19.25
CA PHE A 15 -11.73 -0.96 17.88
C PHE A 15 -11.84 0.20 16.87
N LYS A 16 -12.75 1.12 17.11
CA LYS A 16 -12.91 2.26 16.21
C LYS A 16 -11.71 3.18 16.24
N THR A 17 -11.12 3.37 17.39
CA THR A 17 -9.94 4.22 17.50
C THR A 17 -8.74 3.61 16.79
N GLY A 18 -8.57 2.31 16.87
CA GLY A 18 -7.49 1.62 16.16
C GLY A 18 -7.60 1.73 14.66
N ASN A 19 -8.81 1.65 14.12
CA ASN A 19 -9.01 1.74 12.69
C ASN A 19 -8.70 3.14 12.14
N VAL A 20 -9.00 4.17 12.91
CA VAL A 20 -8.73 5.54 12.49
C VAL A 20 -7.23 5.81 12.38
N LEU A 21 -6.44 5.21 13.25
CA LEU A 21 -4.99 5.42 13.23
C LEU A 21 -4.30 4.76 12.05
N SER A 22 -4.92 3.74 11.44
CA SER A 22 -4.32 3.03 10.33
C SER A 22 -4.54 3.68 8.97
N ASP A 23 -5.41 4.69 8.89
CA ASP A 23 -5.79 5.27 7.61
C ASP A 23 -4.80 6.30 7.05
N ASN A 24 -3.81 6.70 7.82
CA ASN A 24 -2.89 7.76 7.42
C ASN A 24 -1.53 7.28 6.96
N ASN A 25 -1.48 6.09 6.38
CA ASN A 25 -0.22 5.54 5.91
C ASN A 25 0.07 6.03 4.49
N ILE A 26 1.02 6.97 4.37
CA ILE A 26 1.41 7.50 3.07
C ILE A 26 2.19 6.48 2.23
N PHE A 27 2.63 5.39 2.84
CA PHE A 27 3.37 4.35 2.15
C PHE A 27 2.47 3.20 1.71
N SER A 28 1.17 3.44 1.60
CA SER A 28 0.24 2.48 1.05
C SER A 28 -0.31 2.97 -0.28
N VAL A 29 -0.57 2.02 -1.17
CA VAL A 29 -1.23 2.31 -2.44
C VAL A 29 -2.47 1.46 -2.51
N ASN A 30 -3.61 2.12 -2.62
CA ASN A 30 -4.91 1.45 -2.61
C ASN A 30 -5.54 1.41 -4.00
N ASN A 31 -6.44 0.47 -4.17
CA ASN A 31 -7.27 0.39 -5.38
C ASN A 31 -6.49 0.17 -6.67
N ILE A 32 -5.48 -0.69 -6.62
CA ILE A 32 -4.78 -1.09 -7.83
C ILE A 32 -5.61 -2.18 -8.49
N GLU A 33 -6.24 -1.84 -9.60
CA GLU A 33 -7.13 -2.76 -10.30
C GLU A 33 -6.40 -3.46 -11.43
N LEU A 34 -6.51 -4.77 -11.46
CA LEU A 34 -5.98 -5.58 -12.54
C LEU A 34 -7.07 -6.48 -13.09
N LEU A 35 -7.06 -6.64 -14.41
CA LEU A 35 -7.96 -7.57 -15.07
C LEU A 35 -7.28 -8.93 -15.16
N LYS A 36 -7.96 -9.95 -14.66
CA LYS A 36 -7.44 -11.32 -14.81
C LYS A 36 -7.78 -11.81 -16.20
N LYS A 37 -6.83 -11.62 -17.12
CA LYS A 37 -6.96 -12.11 -18.49
C LYS A 37 -6.12 -13.36 -18.66
N GLY A 38 -6.73 -14.40 -19.22
CA GLY A 38 -6.00 -15.60 -19.60
C GLY A 38 -5.53 -16.44 -18.43
N LYS A 39 -4.36 -17.06 -18.62
CA LYS A 39 -3.83 -18.06 -17.69
C LYS A 39 -2.85 -17.49 -16.66
N LEU A 40 -2.97 -16.21 -16.32
CA LEU A 40 -2.07 -15.63 -15.35
C LEU A 40 -2.33 -16.23 -13.97
N SER A 41 -1.26 -16.65 -13.30
CA SER A 41 -1.37 -17.16 -11.94
C SER A 41 -1.59 -16.02 -10.96
N ASN A 42 -2.05 -16.38 -9.77
CA ASN A 42 -2.23 -15.38 -8.71
C ASN A 42 -0.91 -14.70 -8.34
N ALA A 43 0.19 -15.45 -8.38
CA ALA A 43 1.51 -14.90 -8.10
C ALA A 43 1.92 -13.87 -9.14
N GLU A 44 1.66 -14.13 -10.41
CA GLU A 44 1.98 -13.19 -11.49
C GLU A 44 1.16 -11.92 -11.39
N LEU A 45 -0.12 -12.05 -11.05
CA LEU A 45 -0.98 -10.90 -10.84
C LEU A 45 -0.52 -10.05 -9.66
N ALA A 46 -0.16 -10.71 -8.56
CA ALA A 46 0.36 -10.00 -7.39
C ALA A 46 1.65 -9.26 -7.74
N ASN A 47 2.53 -9.89 -8.51
CA ASN A 47 3.77 -9.24 -8.94
C ASN A 47 3.52 -8.00 -9.79
N LYS A 48 2.55 -8.08 -10.69
CA LYS A 48 2.17 -6.92 -11.50
C LYS A 48 1.59 -5.80 -10.65
N ALA A 49 0.76 -6.16 -9.67
CA ALA A 49 0.17 -5.20 -8.77
C ALA A 49 1.25 -4.50 -7.93
N ILE A 50 2.19 -5.26 -7.42
CA ILE A 50 3.28 -4.72 -6.61
C ILE A 50 4.12 -3.74 -7.42
N LYS A 51 4.48 -4.12 -8.64
CA LYS A 51 5.25 -3.26 -9.51
C LYS A 51 4.51 -1.96 -9.83
N LYS A 52 3.23 -2.07 -10.16
CA LYS A 52 2.40 -0.91 -10.46
C LYS A 52 2.21 -0.03 -9.21
N GLY A 53 2.00 -0.66 -8.07
CA GLY A 53 1.85 0.04 -6.81
C GLY A 53 3.11 0.78 -6.41
N PHE A 54 4.26 0.16 -6.58
CA PHE A 54 5.52 0.83 -6.28
C PHE A 54 5.72 2.04 -7.18
N GLN A 55 5.43 1.92 -8.46
CA GLN A 55 5.54 3.03 -9.38
C GLN A 55 4.62 4.18 -8.98
N GLN A 56 3.39 3.89 -8.62
CA GLN A 56 2.46 4.91 -8.15
C GLN A 56 2.95 5.58 -6.86
N LEU A 57 3.54 4.79 -5.97
CA LEU A 57 4.06 5.31 -4.71
C LEU A 57 5.18 6.30 -4.94
N ILE A 58 6.19 5.92 -5.73
CA ILE A 58 7.34 6.79 -5.95
C ILE A 58 6.95 8.05 -6.71
N GLU A 59 5.98 7.98 -7.63
CA GLU A 59 5.49 9.16 -8.32
C GLU A 59 4.76 10.12 -7.38
N LYS A 60 4.16 9.57 -6.34
CA LYS A 60 3.40 10.35 -5.38
C LYS A 60 4.29 11.07 -4.37
N ILE A 61 5.35 10.42 -3.91
CA ILE A 61 6.16 10.94 -2.81
C ILE A 61 7.51 11.51 -3.21
N LEU A 62 7.98 11.25 -4.42
CA LEU A 62 9.29 11.68 -4.86
C LEU A 62 9.20 12.71 -5.98
N LEU A 63 10.27 13.49 -6.10
CA LEU A 63 10.44 14.37 -7.24
C LEU A 63 10.71 13.53 -8.48
N LYS A 64 10.42 14.10 -9.65
CA LYS A 64 10.51 13.38 -10.90
C LYS A 64 11.88 12.76 -11.16
N ASP A 65 12.93 13.51 -10.87
CA ASP A 65 14.30 13.02 -11.08
C ASP A 65 14.64 11.87 -10.14
N ASP A 66 14.17 11.93 -8.90
CA ASP A 66 14.41 10.88 -7.92
C ASP A 66 13.62 9.63 -8.24
N SER A 67 12.39 9.78 -8.76
CA SER A 67 11.59 8.62 -9.13
C SER A 67 12.24 7.84 -10.28
N LYS A 68 12.95 8.53 -11.17
CA LYS A 68 13.67 7.86 -12.25
C LYS A 68 14.80 6.98 -11.75
N LYS A 69 15.43 7.35 -10.64
CA LYS A 69 16.49 6.53 -10.05
C LYS A 69 15.94 5.17 -9.61
N LEU A 70 14.71 5.15 -9.14
CA LEU A 70 14.06 3.92 -8.66
C LEU A 70 13.37 3.12 -9.75
N ALA A 71 13.22 3.69 -10.93
CA ALA A 71 12.57 2.98 -12.04
C ALA A 71 13.36 1.76 -12.51
N LYS A 72 14.65 1.69 -12.17
CA LYS A 72 15.52 0.59 -12.56
C LYS A 72 15.53 -0.57 -11.58
N LEU A 73 14.80 -0.48 -10.48
CA LEU A 73 14.77 -1.55 -9.50
C LEU A 73 14.12 -2.80 -10.09
N LYS A 74 14.72 -3.95 -9.77
CA LYS A 74 14.18 -5.22 -10.18
C LYS A 74 12.97 -5.58 -9.32
N LEU A 75 12.10 -6.41 -9.85
CA LEU A 75 10.91 -6.84 -9.13
C LEU A 75 11.25 -7.47 -7.78
N SER A 76 12.30 -8.27 -7.72
CA SER A 76 12.73 -8.90 -6.47
C SER A 76 13.06 -7.87 -5.39
N GLN A 77 13.69 -6.77 -5.79
CA GLN A 77 14.02 -5.69 -4.87
C GLN A 77 12.77 -4.94 -4.41
N ILE A 78 11.83 -4.73 -5.32
CA ILE A 78 10.57 -4.07 -4.99
C ILE A 78 9.76 -4.91 -4.02
N LYS A 79 9.72 -6.23 -4.23
CA LYS A 79 8.98 -7.13 -3.36
C LYS A 79 9.50 -7.12 -1.93
N GLU A 80 10.78 -6.92 -1.74
CA GLU A 80 11.36 -6.82 -0.41
C GLU A 80 10.88 -5.59 0.36
N LEU A 81 10.41 -4.58 -0.35
CA LEU A 81 9.91 -3.35 0.26
C LEU A 81 8.46 -3.47 0.71
N VAL A 82 7.76 -4.51 0.27
CA VAL A 82 6.36 -4.71 0.61
C VAL A 82 6.24 -5.32 1.99
N LEU A 83 5.45 -4.69 2.84
CA LEU A 83 5.14 -5.21 4.16
C LEU A 83 4.08 -6.32 4.06
N TYR A 84 2.97 -6.00 3.39
CA TYR A 84 1.91 -6.95 3.07
C TYR A 84 0.99 -6.33 2.03
N TYR A 85 0.12 -7.15 1.46
CA TYR A 85 -0.90 -6.65 0.56
C TYR A 85 -2.22 -7.37 0.78
N GLN A 86 -3.30 -6.70 0.44
CA GLN A 86 -4.64 -7.23 0.53
C GLN A 86 -5.22 -7.38 -0.86
N VAL A 87 -5.94 -8.46 -1.08
CA VAL A 87 -6.54 -8.78 -2.38
C VAL A 87 -8.04 -8.88 -2.21
N SER A 88 -8.78 -8.22 -3.07
CA SER A 88 -10.22 -8.38 -3.15
C SER A 88 -10.61 -8.62 -4.59
N SER A 89 -11.46 -9.63 -4.81
CA SER A 89 -11.94 -9.94 -6.14
C SER A 89 -13.41 -9.58 -6.23
N LYS A 90 -13.77 -8.83 -7.28
CA LYS A 90 -15.16 -8.58 -7.59
C LYS A 90 -15.50 -9.34 -8.86
N THR A 91 -16.45 -10.24 -8.74
CA THR A 91 -17.02 -10.89 -9.90
C THR A 91 -18.17 -10.05 -10.40
N ASP A 92 -17.95 -9.34 -11.47
CA ASP A 92 -19.02 -8.63 -12.14
C ASP A 92 -19.78 -9.58 -13.06
N LEU A 93 -21.06 -9.31 -13.23
CA LEU A 93 -21.94 -10.09 -14.10
C LEU A 93 -21.48 -10.15 -15.55
N ASN A 94 -20.52 -9.34 -15.93
CA ASN A 94 -19.99 -9.25 -17.29
C ASN A 94 -18.71 -10.07 -17.50
N SER A 95 -18.53 -11.13 -16.75
CA SER A 95 -17.49 -12.14 -16.91
C SER A 95 -16.03 -11.67 -16.83
N TYR A 96 -15.78 -10.44 -16.43
CA TYR A 96 -14.41 -9.98 -16.19
C TYR A 96 -14.13 -9.99 -14.70
N ASN A 97 -13.16 -10.76 -14.27
CA ASN A 97 -12.72 -10.76 -12.90
C ASN A 97 -11.77 -9.61 -12.67
N ASN A 98 -12.30 -8.54 -12.06
CA ASN A 98 -11.45 -7.44 -11.63
C ASN A 98 -10.91 -7.76 -10.26
N ILE A 99 -9.60 -7.73 -10.11
CA ILE A 99 -8.92 -7.97 -8.86
C ILE A 99 -8.34 -6.66 -8.39
N THR A 100 -8.65 -6.29 -7.17
CA THR A 100 -8.17 -5.05 -6.57
C THR A 100 -7.13 -5.37 -5.51
N TYR A 101 -6.01 -4.68 -5.55
CA TYR A 101 -4.92 -4.84 -4.60
C TYR A 101 -4.73 -3.56 -3.82
N ASN A 102 -4.52 -3.72 -2.51
CA ASN A 102 -4.06 -2.65 -1.64
C ASN A 102 -2.69 -3.08 -1.13
N ILE A 103 -1.67 -2.29 -1.40
CA ILE A 103 -0.29 -2.68 -1.09
C ILE A 103 0.27 -1.73 -0.05
N PHE A 104 0.84 -2.31 0.99
CA PHE A 104 1.42 -1.58 2.11
C PHE A 104 2.93 -1.81 2.11
N PHE A 105 3.68 -0.74 1.95
CA PHE A 105 5.14 -0.81 1.91
C PHE A 105 5.73 -0.55 3.27
N ASP A 106 6.89 -1.15 3.52
CA ASP A 106 7.60 -1.00 4.78
C ASP A 106 8.32 0.33 4.82
N LYS A 107 7.91 1.18 5.73
CA LYS A 107 8.44 2.54 5.88
C LYS A 107 9.95 2.53 6.11
N ASP A 108 10.42 1.69 7.00
CA ASP A 108 11.84 1.66 7.36
C ASP A 108 12.71 1.18 6.20
N LYS A 109 12.24 0.19 5.48
CA LYS A 109 12.97 -0.30 4.31
C LYS A 109 13.01 0.74 3.20
N LEU A 110 11.93 1.48 3.01
CA LEU A 110 11.91 2.56 2.03
C LEU A 110 12.86 3.68 2.42
N HIS A 111 12.88 4.06 3.69
CA HIS A 111 13.80 5.09 4.17
C HIS A 111 15.24 4.67 3.95
N ASN A 112 15.57 3.42 4.26
CA ASN A 112 16.92 2.92 4.04
C ASN A 112 17.31 2.93 2.57
N LEU A 113 16.39 2.56 1.71
CA LEU A 113 16.62 2.59 0.27
C LEU A 113 16.88 4.00 -0.23
N PHE A 114 16.04 4.94 0.19
CA PHE A 114 16.18 6.34 -0.21
C PHE A 114 17.51 6.91 0.28
N TYR A 115 17.90 6.57 1.51
CA TYR A 115 19.17 7.01 2.04
C TYR A 115 20.34 6.47 1.22
N LYS A 116 20.31 5.18 0.89
CA LYS A 116 21.38 4.57 0.09
C LYS A 116 21.50 5.18 -1.31
N MET A 117 20.39 5.60 -1.87
CA MET A 117 20.37 6.14 -3.23
C MET A 117 20.43 7.67 -3.25
N SER A 118 20.67 8.29 -2.13
CA SER A 118 20.74 9.74 -1.98
C SER A 118 19.48 10.44 -2.51
N ILE A 119 18.33 9.87 -2.15
CA ILE A 119 17.05 10.42 -2.55
C ILE A 119 16.48 11.23 -1.40
N SER A 120 16.13 12.47 -1.68
CA SER A 120 15.45 13.31 -0.71
C SER A 120 13.96 13.16 -0.88
N TYR A 121 13.25 12.83 0.21
CA TYR A 121 11.82 12.88 0.17
C TYR A 121 11.34 13.48 1.48
N SER A 122 10.13 13.94 1.46
CA SER A 122 9.59 14.52 2.66
C SER A 122 8.17 14.03 2.86
N GLU A 123 7.86 13.72 4.09
CA GLU A 123 6.51 13.40 4.46
C GLU A 123 5.71 14.67 4.40
N ILE A 124 4.83 14.73 3.43
CA ILE A 124 4.09 15.95 3.15
C ILE A 124 3.33 16.44 4.36
N SER A 125 2.81 15.51 5.13
CA SER A 125 2.07 15.86 6.31
C SER A 125 2.87 16.68 7.30
N ASP A 126 4.16 16.46 7.38
CA ASP A 126 4.98 17.18 8.32
C ASP A 126 5.16 18.62 7.94
N LYS A 127 5.03 18.89 6.70
CA LYS A 127 5.26 20.21 6.27
C LYS A 127 4.12 21.11 6.28
N GLU A 128 2.98 20.54 6.14
CA GLU A 128 1.80 21.33 6.18
C GLU A 128 1.51 21.89 7.52
N LEU A 129 2.19 21.35 8.48
CA LEU A 129 1.91 21.74 9.82
C LEU A 129 2.60 22.98 10.25
N PHE A 130 3.37 23.53 9.41
CA PHE A 130 3.95 24.70 9.81
C PHE A 130 3.33 25.86 9.44
#